data_1d1ab283933e31935da0a2db99506621
#
_entry.id   1d1ab283933e31935da0a2db99506621
#
_cell.length_a   1.000
_cell.length_b   1.000
_cell.length_c   1.000
_cell.angle_alpha   90.00
_cell.angle_beta   90.00
_cell.angle_gamma   90.00
#
_symmetry.space_group_name_H-M   'P 1'
#
loop_
_entity.id
_entity.type
_entity.pdbx_description
1 polymer ?
#
loop_
_entity_poly.entity_id
_entity_poly.type
_entity_poly.pdbx_seq_one_letter_code
_entity_poly.pdbx_strand_id
1 'polypeptide(L)'
;MRRSNQGFTLIEIMIVIAIIGLVLTLSLPAITEYTKKPHRTEIAGLLSDQAQLLERFYSKNGVYTGATDLSSGNDDYSITATLADKTFLLTATPKAESKMAGDKCGSFSISETGATTISNQTEGVTAKDCWGR
;
A
#
# COMPACT_ATOMS: atom_id res chain seq x y z
N MET A 1 51.24 -12.17 34.48
CA MET A 1 50.54 -12.71 33.26
C MET A 1 50.43 -11.60 32.23
N ARG A 2 51.12 -11.73 31.09
CA ARG A 2 50.96 -10.82 29.97
C ARG A 2 49.69 -11.20 29.22
N ARG A 3 48.66 -10.36 29.21
CA ARG A 3 47.52 -10.52 28.29
C ARG A 3 48.02 -10.18 26.90
N SER A 4 47.97 -11.13 25.97
CA SER A 4 48.22 -10.90 24.56
C SER A 4 47.04 -10.15 23.98
N ASN A 5 47.19 -8.87 23.66
CA ASN A 5 46.23 -8.10 22.87
C ASN A 5 46.33 -8.61 21.43
N GLN A 6 45.45 -9.51 21.03
CA GLN A 6 45.30 -9.90 19.63
C GLN A 6 44.37 -8.87 18.97
N GLY A 7 44.94 -8.06 18.08
CA GLY A 7 44.20 -7.14 17.23
C GLY A 7 43.65 -7.86 15.99
N PHE A 8 42.63 -7.28 15.37
CA PHE A 8 42.08 -7.76 14.10
C PHE A 8 43.05 -7.54 12.95
N THR A 9 43.07 -8.47 11.99
CA THR A 9 43.86 -8.33 10.78
C THR A 9 43.12 -7.47 9.74
N LEU A 10 43.83 -6.79 8.86
CA LEU A 10 43.25 -5.98 7.80
C LEU A 10 42.34 -6.82 6.87
N ILE A 11 42.77 -8.06 6.54
CA ILE A 11 41.99 -8.96 5.70
C ILE A 11 40.68 -9.39 6.39
N GLU A 12 40.66 -9.55 7.72
CA GLU A 12 39.49 -9.94 8.46
C GLU A 12 38.41 -8.86 8.39
N ILE A 13 38.80 -7.58 8.53
CA ILE A 13 37.88 -6.45 8.33
C ILE A 13 37.40 -6.36 6.89
N MET A 14 38.27 -6.61 5.89
CA MET A 14 37.86 -6.61 4.48
C MET A 14 36.80 -7.68 4.18
N ILE A 15 36.96 -8.89 4.72
CA ILE A 15 35.97 -9.97 4.56
C ILE A 15 34.65 -9.59 5.21
N VAL A 16 34.67 -9.02 6.41
CA VAL A 16 33.46 -8.60 7.13
C VAL A 16 32.66 -7.55 6.36
N ILE A 17 33.32 -6.49 5.85
CA ILE A 17 32.64 -5.46 5.06
C ILE A 17 32.12 -6.00 3.72
N ALA A 18 32.81 -6.94 3.10
CA ALA A 18 32.35 -7.60 1.89
C ALA A 18 31.07 -8.41 2.13
N ILE A 19 31.00 -9.17 3.23
CA ILE A 19 29.80 -9.94 3.63
C ILE A 19 28.65 -9.01 3.97
N ILE A 20 28.89 -7.96 4.74
CA ILE A 20 27.87 -6.96 5.08
C ILE A 20 27.29 -6.32 3.81
N GLY A 21 28.14 -5.90 2.88
CA GLY A 21 27.73 -5.34 1.59
C GLY A 21 26.85 -6.30 0.79
N LEU A 22 27.22 -7.57 0.73
CA LEU A 22 26.44 -8.61 0.02
C LEU A 22 25.06 -8.82 0.68
N VAL A 23 25.01 -8.91 2.00
CA VAL A 23 23.74 -9.10 2.74
C VAL A 23 22.80 -7.90 2.57
N LEU A 24 23.34 -6.68 2.62
CA LEU A 24 22.54 -5.46 2.45
C LEU A 24 21.90 -5.39 1.05
N THR A 25 22.61 -5.75 0.00
CA THR A 25 22.07 -5.71 -1.38
C THR A 25 20.88 -6.65 -1.59
N LEU A 26 20.86 -7.79 -0.91
CA LEU A 26 19.77 -8.76 -1.01
C LEU A 26 18.59 -8.43 -0.08
N SER A 27 18.84 -7.75 1.04
CA SER A 27 17.83 -7.49 2.07
C SER A 27 16.98 -6.23 1.80
N LEU A 28 17.55 -5.21 1.18
CA LEU A 28 16.85 -3.93 0.95
C LEU A 28 15.52 -4.04 0.19
N PRO A 29 15.42 -4.78 -0.94
CA PRO A 29 14.16 -4.89 -1.67
C PRO A 29 13.07 -5.63 -0.87
N ALA A 30 13.44 -6.62 -0.06
CA ALA A 30 12.50 -7.35 0.78
C ALA A 30 11.93 -6.47 1.90
N ILE A 31 12.76 -5.63 2.51
CA ILE A 31 12.34 -4.71 3.57
C ILE A 31 11.37 -3.65 3.03
N THR A 32 11.63 -3.08 1.86
CA THR A 32 10.73 -2.09 1.23
C THR A 32 9.35 -2.66 0.96
N GLU A 33 9.24 -3.85 0.44
CA GLU A 33 7.94 -4.52 0.23
C GLU A 33 7.21 -4.78 1.55
N TYR A 34 7.94 -5.23 2.57
CA TYR A 34 7.37 -5.47 3.88
C TYR A 34 6.81 -4.21 4.52
N THR A 35 7.51 -3.07 4.40
CA THR A 35 7.06 -1.78 4.94
C THR A 35 5.88 -1.18 4.19
N LYS A 36 5.67 -1.50 2.90
CA LYS A 36 4.54 -1.03 2.10
C LYS A 36 3.24 -1.80 2.37
N LYS A 37 3.33 -3.04 2.82
CA LYS A 37 2.16 -3.90 3.06
C LYS A 37 1.12 -3.29 4.02
N PRO A 38 1.48 -2.73 5.19
CA PRO A 38 0.51 -2.11 6.08
C PRO A 38 -0.21 -0.92 5.44
N HIS A 39 0.45 -0.12 4.60
CA HIS A 39 -0.17 1.01 3.91
C HIS A 39 -1.21 0.55 2.86
N ARG A 40 -0.97 -0.57 2.18
CA ARG A 40 -1.96 -1.19 1.30
C ARG A 40 -3.18 -1.68 2.08
N THR A 41 -2.96 -2.29 3.24
CA THR A 41 -4.04 -2.76 4.11
C THR A 41 -4.87 -1.60 4.67
N GLU A 42 -4.22 -0.52 5.06
CA GLU A 42 -4.86 0.69 5.56
C GLU A 42 -5.79 1.31 4.51
N ILE A 43 -5.31 1.50 3.27
CA ILE A 43 -6.14 2.10 2.22
C ILE A 43 -7.28 1.17 1.79
N ALA A 44 -7.06 -0.14 1.74
CA ALA A 44 -8.11 -1.12 1.46
C ALA A 44 -9.20 -1.09 2.54
N GLY A 45 -8.82 -0.96 3.81
CA GLY A 45 -9.74 -0.77 4.92
C GLY A 45 -10.54 0.54 4.79
N LEU A 46 -9.87 1.64 4.53
CA LEU A 46 -10.51 2.95 4.35
C LEU A 46 -11.51 2.95 3.20
N LEU A 47 -11.18 2.36 2.05
CA LEU A 47 -12.11 2.21 0.93
C LEU A 47 -13.32 1.36 1.30
N SER A 48 -13.12 0.28 2.05
CA SER A 48 -14.21 -0.58 2.52
C SER A 48 -15.14 0.15 3.48
N ASP A 49 -14.60 0.97 4.37
CA ASP A 49 -15.39 1.81 5.31
C ASP A 49 -16.20 2.87 4.55
N GLN A 50 -15.62 3.50 3.54
CA GLN A 50 -16.31 4.47 2.69
C GLN A 50 -17.41 3.81 1.85
N ALA A 51 -17.18 2.61 1.34
CA ALA A 51 -18.20 1.83 0.63
C ALA A 51 -19.39 1.51 1.55
N GLN A 52 -19.16 1.11 2.79
CA GLN A 52 -20.23 0.88 3.78
C GLN A 52 -21.00 2.16 4.12
N LEU A 53 -20.32 3.30 4.16
CA LEU A 53 -20.97 4.59 4.38
C LEU A 53 -21.90 4.92 3.22
N LEU A 54 -21.48 4.70 1.98
CA LEU A 54 -22.31 4.85 0.78
C LEU A 54 -23.51 3.91 0.78
N GLU A 55 -23.35 2.66 1.18
CA GLU A 55 -24.45 1.70 1.30
C GLU A 55 -25.49 2.15 2.34
N ARG A 56 -25.05 2.67 3.47
CA ARG A 56 -25.95 3.25 4.48
C ARG A 56 -26.70 4.48 3.96
N PHE A 57 -26.00 5.32 3.19
CA PHE A 57 -26.63 6.50 2.56
C PHE A 57 -27.68 6.05 1.54
N TYR A 58 -27.36 5.07 0.69
CA TYR A 58 -28.28 4.50 -0.28
C TYR A 58 -29.53 3.89 0.37
N SER A 59 -29.36 3.18 1.49
CA SER A 59 -30.49 2.59 2.24
C SER A 59 -31.49 3.64 2.72
N LYS A 60 -31.04 4.87 2.99
CA LYS A 60 -31.90 5.97 3.45
C LYS A 60 -32.47 6.79 2.29
N ASN A 61 -31.71 7.00 1.24
CA ASN A 61 -32.02 7.97 0.18
C ASN A 61 -32.44 7.30 -1.13
N GLY A 62 -32.15 6.00 -1.31
CA GLY A 62 -32.42 5.25 -2.54
C GLY A 62 -31.51 5.58 -3.73
N VAL A 63 -30.53 6.45 -3.52
CA VAL A 63 -29.52 6.85 -4.51
C VAL A 63 -28.18 7.09 -3.82
N TYR A 64 -27.06 6.97 -4.55
CA TYR A 64 -25.73 7.35 -4.06
C TYR A 64 -25.39 8.81 -4.34
N THR A 65 -26.02 9.41 -5.35
CA THR A 65 -25.82 10.83 -5.69
C THR A 65 -26.16 11.71 -4.51
N GLY A 66 -25.31 12.70 -4.26
CA GLY A 66 -25.48 13.63 -3.13
C GLY A 66 -24.92 13.14 -1.79
N ALA A 67 -24.28 11.97 -1.76
CA ALA A 67 -23.57 11.53 -0.56
C ALA A 67 -22.43 12.50 -0.23
N THR A 68 -22.36 12.90 1.04
CA THR A 68 -21.33 13.79 1.59
C THR A 68 -20.51 13.05 2.64
N ASP A 69 -19.53 13.74 3.22
CA ASP A 69 -18.68 13.22 4.29
C ASP A 69 -17.80 12.01 3.89
N LEU A 70 -17.53 11.89 2.59
CA LEU A 70 -16.58 10.91 2.09
C LEU A 70 -15.15 11.37 2.36
N SER A 71 -14.28 10.42 2.72
CA SER A 71 -12.87 10.69 2.93
C SER A 71 -12.18 11.05 1.61
N SER A 72 -11.33 12.07 1.64
CA SER A 72 -10.45 12.42 0.50
C SER A 72 -9.18 11.56 0.43
N GLY A 73 -8.98 10.66 1.37
CA GLY A 73 -7.82 9.77 1.45
C GLY A 73 -7.05 9.90 2.76
N ASN A 74 -5.79 9.49 2.73
CA ASN A 74 -4.85 9.57 3.82
C ASN A 74 -3.52 10.22 3.38
N ASP A 75 -2.46 10.07 4.16
CA ASP A 75 -1.15 10.66 3.84
C ASP A 75 -0.54 10.09 2.54
N ASP A 76 -0.83 8.83 2.23
CA ASP A 76 -0.24 8.10 1.10
C ASP A 76 -1.11 8.05 -0.15
N TYR A 77 -2.44 8.13 0.00
CA TYR A 77 -3.41 7.98 -1.09
C TYR A 77 -4.43 9.11 -1.11
N SER A 78 -4.84 9.51 -2.29
CA SER A 78 -6.02 10.34 -2.50
C SER A 78 -7.20 9.47 -2.97
N ILE A 79 -8.39 9.69 -2.40
CA ILE A 79 -9.61 8.99 -2.78
C ILE A 79 -10.47 9.90 -3.64
N THR A 80 -10.92 9.37 -4.77
CA THR A 80 -11.94 9.98 -5.62
C THR A 80 -13.19 9.10 -5.63
N ALA A 81 -14.36 9.73 -5.55
CA ALA A 81 -15.65 9.05 -5.62
C ALA A 81 -16.37 9.44 -6.89
N THR A 82 -16.73 8.47 -7.72
CA THR A 82 -17.63 8.64 -8.85
C THR A 82 -18.98 8.07 -8.45
N LEU A 83 -19.99 8.95 -8.30
CA LEU A 83 -21.31 8.59 -7.82
C LEU A 83 -22.35 8.73 -8.94
N ALA A 84 -23.18 7.72 -9.10
CA ALA A 84 -24.39 7.74 -9.89
C ALA A 84 -25.57 7.28 -9.03
N ASP A 85 -26.81 7.34 -9.51
CA ASP A 85 -27.98 7.03 -8.70
C ASP A 85 -27.95 5.60 -8.13
N LYS A 86 -27.48 4.63 -8.93
CA LYS A 86 -27.49 3.21 -8.57
C LYS A 86 -26.11 2.56 -8.48
N THR A 87 -25.06 3.29 -8.77
CA THR A 87 -23.69 2.78 -8.79
C THR A 87 -22.73 3.78 -8.16
N PHE A 88 -21.62 3.26 -7.62
CA PHE A 88 -20.48 4.08 -7.26
C PHE A 88 -19.17 3.38 -7.60
N LEU A 89 -18.14 4.16 -7.76
CA LEU A 89 -16.77 3.69 -7.82
C LEU A 89 -15.90 4.59 -6.92
N LEU A 90 -15.29 4.00 -5.91
CA LEU A 90 -14.26 4.64 -5.09
C LEU A 90 -12.90 4.22 -5.60
N THR A 91 -12.03 5.17 -5.86
CA THR A 91 -10.66 4.91 -6.33
C THR A 91 -9.66 5.63 -5.45
N ALA A 92 -8.72 4.88 -4.89
CA ALA A 92 -7.58 5.41 -4.14
C ALA A 92 -6.33 5.35 -5.01
N THR A 93 -5.73 6.51 -5.25
CA THR A 93 -4.53 6.68 -6.07
C THR A 93 -3.36 7.08 -5.19
N PRO A 94 -2.18 6.42 -5.32
CA PRO A 94 -0.99 6.82 -4.58
C PRO A 94 -0.61 8.27 -4.90
N LYS A 95 -0.34 9.06 -3.86
CA LYS A 95 0.16 10.43 -4.05
C LYS A 95 1.58 10.41 -4.57
N ALA A 96 1.91 11.31 -5.50
CA ALA A 96 3.21 11.37 -6.15
C ALA A 96 4.38 11.62 -5.18
N GLU A 97 4.12 12.29 -4.06
CA GLU A 97 5.11 12.63 -3.04
C GLU A 97 5.11 11.66 -1.84
N SER A 98 4.29 10.61 -1.87
CA SER A 98 4.21 9.64 -0.79
C SER A 98 5.18 8.47 -1.01
N LYS A 99 5.44 7.75 0.08
CA LYS A 99 6.22 6.49 0.03
C LYS A 99 5.55 5.38 -0.79
N MET A 100 4.26 5.53 -1.11
CA MET A 100 3.51 4.60 -1.94
C MET A 100 3.52 4.98 -3.43
N ALA A 101 4.15 6.10 -3.80
CA ALA A 101 4.35 6.46 -5.20
C ALA A 101 5.10 5.35 -5.95
N GLY A 102 4.58 4.94 -7.11
CA GLY A 102 5.17 3.84 -7.90
C GLY A 102 5.05 2.46 -7.27
N ASP A 103 4.17 2.28 -6.26
CA ASP A 103 3.92 0.98 -5.66
C ASP A 103 3.38 -0.03 -6.69
N LYS A 104 3.80 -1.30 -6.56
CA LYS A 104 3.41 -2.37 -7.50
C LYS A 104 1.91 -2.59 -7.63
N CYS A 105 1.13 -2.24 -6.62
CA CYS A 105 -0.33 -2.38 -6.63
C CYS A 105 -1.06 -1.25 -7.38
N GLY A 106 -0.39 -0.13 -7.62
CA GLY A 106 -1.01 1.02 -8.27
C GLY A 106 -2.18 1.60 -7.49
N SER A 107 -3.29 1.85 -8.16
CA SER A 107 -4.52 2.39 -7.56
C SER A 107 -5.48 1.28 -7.18
N PHE A 108 -6.18 1.47 -6.06
CA PHE A 108 -7.19 0.54 -5.54
C PHE A 108 -8.59 1.08 -5.86
N SER A 109 -9.51 0.20 -6.26
CA SER A 109 -10.90 0.60 -6.48
C SER A 109 -11.90 -0.41 -5.89
N ILE A 110 -13.03 0.09 -5.42
CA ILE A 110 -14.16 -0.71 -4.96
C ILE A 110 -15.46 -0.13 -5.51
N SER A 111 -16.35 -1.02 -5.95
CA SER A 111 -17.66 -0.66 -6.51
C SER A 111 -18.81 -1.00 -5.56
N GLU A 112 -20.04 -0.61 -5.94
CA GLU A 112 -21.28 -0.91 -5.22
C GLU A 112 -21.56 -2.41 -5.05
N THR A 113 -21.03 -3.24 -5.93
CA THR A 113 -21.14 -4.70 -5.81
C THR A 113 -20.15 -5.30 -4.83
N GLY A 114 -19.28 -4.48 -4.23
CA GLY A 114 -18.17 -4.93 -3.42
C GLY A 114 -16.98 -5.50 -4.24
N ALA A 115 -17.03 -5.38 -5.57
CA ALA A 115 -15.94 -5.80 -6.43
C ALA A 115 -14.71 -4.92 -6.21
N THR A 116 -13.58 -5.55 -5.91
CA THR A 116 -12.29 -4.91 -5.66
C THR A 116 -11.37 -5.09 -6.85
N THR A 117 -10.80 -4.00 -7.32
CA THR A 117 -9.88 -4.00 -8.47
C THR A 117 -8.63 -3.17 -8.19
N ILE A 118 -7.63 -3.34 -9.03
CA ILE A 118 -6.44 -2.47 -9.06
C ILE A 118 -6.21 -1.99 -10.49
N SER A 119 -5.55 -0.85 -10.62
CA SER A 119 -5.17 -0.28 -11.92
C SER A 119 -3.78 0.35 -11.83
N ASN A 120 -3.11 0.48 -12.98
CA ASN A 120 -1.73 0.97 -13.06
C ASN A 120 -0.74 0.13 -12.22
N GLN A 121 -1.06 -1.15 -12.01
CA GLN A 121 -0.21 -2.08 -11.28
C GLN A 121 0.98 -2.55 -12.15
N THR A 122 2.00 -3.09 -11.48
CA THR A 122 3.09 -3.79 -12.15
C THR A 122 2.56 -5.08 -12.80
N GLU A 123 3.10 -5.42 -13.96
CA GLU A 123 2.74 -6.65 -14.68
C GLU A 123 2.83 -7.90 -13.79
N GLY A 124 1.83 -8.75 -13.85
CA GLY A 124 1.74 -9.98 -13.05
C GLY A 124 1.20 -9.81 -11.64
N VAL A 125 0.93 -8.58 -11.19
CA VAL A 125 0.32 -8.32 -9.86
C VAL A 125 -1.21 -8.36 -9.99
N THR A 126 -1.85 -9.09 -9.08
CA THR A 126 -3.33 -9.26 -9.08
C THR A 126 -3.99 -8.45 -7.96
N ALA A 127 -5.29 -8.19 -8.11
CA ALA A 127 -6.09 -7.54 -7.06
C ALA A 127 -6.04 -8.33 -5.74
N LYS A 128 -6.03 -9.65 -5.80
CA LYS A 128 -5.92 -10.53 -4.62
C LYS A 128 -4.63 -10.31 -3.85
N ASP A 129 -3.51 -10.11 -4.55
CA ASP A 129 -2.21 -9.86 -3.91
C ASP A 129 -2.19 -8.54 -3.13
N CYS A 130 -2.95 -7.56 -3.60
CA CYS A 130 -2.97 -6.20 -3.07
C CYS A 130 -4.07 -5.99 -2.02
N TRP A 131 -5.26 -6.52 -2.24
CA TRP A 131 -6.38 -6.42 -1.30
C TRP A 131 -6.31 -7.45 -0.17
N GLY A 132 -5.54 -8.52 -0.34
CA GLY A 132 -5.40 -9.58 0.66
C GLY A 132 -6.64 -10.47 0.82
N ARG A 133 -7.47 -10.53 -0.21
CA ARG A 133 -8.72 -11.30 -0.21
C ARG A 133 -8.81 -12.20 -1.43
#